data_b037726c93e2b803ae271aedd8d51492
#
_entry.id   b037726c93e2b803ae271aedd8d51492
#
_cell.length_a   1.000
_cell.length_b   1.000
_cell.length_c   1.000
_cell.angle_alpha   90.00
_cell.angle_beta   90.00
_cell.angle_gamma   90.00
#
_symmetry.space_group_name_H-M   'P 1'
#
loop_
_entity.id
_entity.type
_entity.pdbx_description
1 polymer ?
#
loop_
_entity_poly.entity_id
_entity_poly.type
_entity_poly.pdbx_seq_one_letter_code
_entity_poly.pdbx_strand_id
1 'polypeptide(L)'
;YSRPDGSIAGDHVRLIDFGEVNANDWLVVNQFTVIEGQHNRRPDLVVFVNGLPLGLIELKNAADEEATIWSAYAQLQTYKAEIASLLHYNAALVVSDGLQARMGSVTANQEWFKVWRTIDGEGDAPKSALELEVLVRGVFERRRFLDLLQHFIVFDEDPDSGALHKIIAGYHQFHAVNAAVEETVRASGMTETASVVREEAGTYWSGRQRGGKPGDRRAGVVWHTQGSGKSFSMLFYAARVVRHPAMQNPTLVVLTDRNDLDDQLFGQFQRCADILGQTPVQARGREHLRELLNRASGGVVFTTIHKFVPPKSESGGEAMPCLSARQNIVVIADEAHRSQYGFGGKVNEKTGEMSYGFASNLRDALPNASFIGFTGTPIEKTDANTRAVFGEYISIYDIQRAVADKATVPIYYESRISKLSLNAAELPKLDAEFEEITEGEELTKKEKLKTKWAALEALVGDPKRIALVAADLVAHFEKRVEAMDGKAMIVCMSRRICVELYNALVALRPEWAEETLKVVMTGSAEDGPEWQKHIG
;
A
#
# COMPACT_ATOMS: atom_id res chain seq x y z
N TYR A 1 -35.45 -24.82 -5.40
CA TYR A 1 -36.24 -24.91 -6.65
C TYR A 1 -36.29 -26.34 -7.16
N SER A 2 -37.32 -26.63 -7.91
CA SER A 2 -37.44 -27.94 -8.55
C SER A 2 -36.72 -27.92 -9.91
N ARG A 3 -35.85 -28.90 -10.14
CA ARG A 3 -35.19 -29.07 -11.43
C ARG A 3 -36.15 -29.74 -12.45
N PRO A 4 -35.85 -29.65 -13.77
CA PRO A 4 -36.67 -30.28 -14.79
C PRO A 4 -36.78 -31.80 -14.64
N ASP A 5 -35.83 -32.45 -13.98
CA ASP A 5 -35.82 -33.88 -13.66
C ASP A 5 -36.65 -34.26 -12.43
N GLY A 6 -37.32 -33.29 -11.79
CA GLY A 6 -38.13 -33.45 -10.58
C GLY A 6 -37.34 -33.47 -9.28
N SER A 7 -36.01 -33.35 -9.30
CA SER A 7 -35.20 -33.24 -8.09
C SER A 7 -35.31 -31.83 -7.47
N ILE A 8 -35.17 -31.74 -6.14
CA ILE A 8 -35.13 -30.47 -5.42
C ILE A 8 -33.69 -30.08 -5.24
N ALA A 9 -33.35 -28.84 -5.64
CA ALA A 9 -32.04 -28.26 -5.41
C ALA A 9 -32.17 -26.98 -4.56
N GLY A 10 -31.25 -26.82 -3.62
CA GLY A 10 -31.02 -25.55 -2.97
C GLY A 10 -30.19 -24.64 -3.87
N ASP A 11 -30.50 -23.35 -3.87
CA ASP A 11 -29.67 -22.33 -4.51
C ASP A 11 -29.75 -21.04 -3.70
N HIS A 12 -28.79 -20.14 -3.91
CA HIS A 12 -28.80 -18.82 -3.27
C HIS A 12 -29.64 -17.85 -4.12
N VAL A 13 -30.49 -17.07 -3.45
CA VAL A 13 -31.17 -15.95 -4.09
C VAL A 13 -30.15 -14.85 -4.36
N ARG A 14 -29.96 -14.47 -5.61
CA ARG A 14 -29.11 -13.35 -6.00
C ARG A 14 -29.89 -12.06 -5.82
N LEU A 15 -29.38 -11.17 -4.98
CA LEU A 15 -29.97 -9.84 -4.74
C LEU A 15 -29.56 -8.84 -5.83
N ILE A 16 -28.39 -9.01 -6.43
CA ILE A 16 -27.84 -8.17 -7.48
C ILE A 16 -27.24 -9.07 -8.57
N ASP A 17 -27.53 -8.78 -9.83
CA ASP A 17 -26.86 -9.41 -10.96
C ASP A 17 -25.65 -8.57 -11.36
N PHE A 18 -24.45 -9.04 -11.05
CA PHE A 18 -23.19 -8.38 -11.39
C PHE A 18 -22.75 -8.64 -12.84
N GLY A 19 -23.27 -9.66 -13.49
CA GLY A 19 -22.94 -10.00 -14.88
C GLY A 19 -23.76 -9.21 -15.89
N GLU A 20 -25.08 -9.16 -15.67
CA GLU A 20 -26.00 -8.49 -16.58
C GLU A 20 -26.57 -7.23 -15.92
N VAL A 21 -25.97 -6.09 -16.27
CA VAL A 21 -26.28 -4.77 -15.65
C VAL A 21 -27.75 -4.41 -15.77
N ASN A 22 -28.37 -4.72 -16.93
CA ASN A 22 -29.75 -4.38 -17.23
C ASN A 22 -30.77 -5.32 -16.58
N ALA A 23 -30.32 -6.43 -15.99
CA ALA A 23 -31.18 -7.30 -15.20
C ALA A 23 -31.52 -6.73 -13.81
N ASN A 24 -30.85 -5.65 -13.41
CA ASN A 24 -31.12 -4.94 -12.16
C ASN A 24 -32.09 -3.79 -12.35
N ASP A 25 -32.94 -3.56 -11.33
CA ASP A 25 -33.80 -2.40 -11.24
C ASP A 25 -33.02 -1.22 -10.61
N TRP A 26 -32.95 -0.11 -11.34
CA TRP A 26 -32.21 1.09 -10.95
C TRP A 26 -33.15 2.23 -10.68
N LEU A 27 -33.14 2.75 -9.45
CA LEU A 27 -34.03 3.85 -9.05
C LEU A 27 -33.22 4.90 -8.28
N VAL A 28 -33.44 6.17 -8.61
CA VAL A 28 -32.95 7.31 -7.85
C VAL A 28 -34.15 8.11 -7.36
N VAL A 29 -34.22 8.32 -6.05
CA VAL A 29 -35.33 9.04 -5.42
C VAL A 29 -34.78 10.30 -4.76
N ASN A 30 -35.33 11.45 -5.12
CA ASN A 30 -35.06 12.70 -4.44
C ASN A 30 -36.01 12.90 -3.26
N GLN A 31 -35.50 13.49 -2.19
CA GLN A 31 -36.27 13.81 -0.97
C GLN A 31 -37.04 12.59 -0.42
N PHE A 32 -36.35 11.44 -0.38
CA PHE A 32 -36.93 10.18 0.12
C PHE A 32 -37.25 10.29 1.62
N THR A 33 -38.52 10.26 1.96
CA THR A 33 -38.97 10.40 3.36
C THR A 33 -38.78 9.10 4.12
N VAL A 34 -38.03 9.15 5.22
CA VAL A 34 -37.83 8.04 6.15
C VAL A 34 -38.35 8.42 7.52
N ILE A 35 -39.20 7.58 8.07
CA ILE A 35 -39.75 7.73 9.43
C ILE A 35 -39.26 6.55 10.26
N GLU A 36 -38.45 6.83 11.27
CA GLU A 36 -37.91 5.83 12.19
C GLU A 36 -38.12 6.32 13.63
N GLY A 37 -38.91 5.62 14.41
CA GLY A 37 -39.34 6.06 15.73
C GLY A 37 -40.11 7.40 15.67
N GLN A 38 -39.57 8.43 16.31
CA GLN A 38 -40.11 9.80 16.28
C GLN A 38 -39.40 10.71 15.27
N HIS A 39 -38.41 10.20 14.55
CA HIS A 39 -37.63 10.97 13.62
C HIS A 39 -38.22 10.87 12.20
N ASN A 40 -38.35 12.01 11.56
CA ASN A 40 -38.76 12.13 10.16
C ASN A 40 -37.64 12.88 9.44
N ARG A 41 -36.95 12.20 8.50
CA ARG A 41 -35.80 12.74 7.74
C ARG A 41 -36.04 12.55 6.26
N ARG A 42 -35.40 13.43 5.47
CA ARG A 42 -35.50 13.45 4.01
C ARG A 42 -34.14 13.64 3.39
N PRO A 43 -33.35 12.58 3.17
CA PRO A 43 -32.13 12.65 2.39
C PRO A 43 -32.38 13.21 0.98
N ASP A 44 -31.43 14.00 0.47
CA ASP A 44 -31.60 14.68 -0.82
C ASP A 44 -31.75 13.70 -1.97
N LEU A 45 -30.83 12.71 -2.08
CA LEU A 45 -30.90 11.67 -3.10
C LEU A 45 -30.55 10.31 -2.50
N VAL A 46 -31.34 9.30 -2.82
CA VAL A 46 -31.09 7.90 -2.46
C VAL A 46 -31.06 7.06 -3.74
N VAL A 47 -29.98 6.31 -3.94
CA VAL A 47 -29.78 5.41 -5.08
C VAL A 47 -30.11 3.99 -4.65
N PHE A 48 -31.11 3.42 -5.31
CA PHE A 48 -31.54 2.05 -5.08
C PHE A 48 -31.11 1.14 -6.23
N VAL A 49 -30.69 -0.07 -5.90
CA VAL A 49 -30.51 -1.17 -6.84
C VAL A 49 -31.30 -2.35 -6.32
N ASN A 50 -32.25 -2.83 -7.10
CA ASN A 50 -33.19 -3.91 -6.73
C ASN A 50 -33.88 -3.64 -5.37
N GLY A 51 -34.21 -2.38 -5.08
CA GLY A 51 -34.84 -1.95 -3.83
C GLY A 51 -33.88 -1.77 -2.65
N LEU A 52 -32.59 -2.06 -2.78
CA LEU A 52 -31.57 -1.83 -1.74
C LEU A 52 -31.05 -0.38 -1.80
N PRO A 53 -31.09 0.42 -0.72
CA PRO A 53 -30.56 1.79 -0.69
C PRO A 53 -29.04 1.79 -0.58
N LEU A 54 -28.35 1.67 -1.70
CA LEU A 54 -26.90 1.49 -1.75
C LEU A 54 -26.11 2.78 -1.80
N GLY A 55 -26.67 3.86 -2.35
CA GLY A 55 -26.03 5.18 -2.39
C GLY A 55 -26.87 6.24 -1.73
N LEU A 56 -26.23 7.17 -1.02
CA LEU A 56 -26.90 8.36 -0.47
C LEU A 56 -26.04 9.58 -0.78
N ILE A 57 -26.67 10.61 -1.33
CA ILE A 57 -26.02 11.87 -1.68
C ILE A 57 -26.72 12.99 -0.92
N GLU A 58 -25.96 13.71 -0.10
CA GLU A 58 -26.42 14.89 0.63
C GLU A 58 -25.81 16.15 0.00
N LEU A 59 -26.65 17.12 -0.29
CA LEU A 59 -26.30 18.33 -1.03
C LEU A 59 -26.45 19.56 -0.13
N LYS A 60 -25.60 20.53 -0.35
CA LYS A 60 -25.73 21.88 0.20
C LYS A 60 -25.69 22.91 -0.92
N ASN A 61 -26.30 24.06 -0.68
CA ASN A 61 -26.32 25.14 -1.67
C ASN A 61 -24.98 25.89 -1.67
N ALA A 62 -24.27 25.87 -2.78
CA ALA A 62 -23.01 26.60 -2.94
C ALA A 62 -23.12 28.14 -2.78
N ALA A 63 -24.33 28.69 -2.89
CA ALA A 63 -24.58 30.13 -2.69
C ALA A 63 -24.74 30.52 -1.22
N ASP A 64 -24.80 29.57 -0.29
CA ASP A 64 -24.87 29.80 1.15
C ASP A 64 -23.46 29.79 1.73
N GLU A 65 -22.98 30.95 2.20
CA GLU A 65 -21.63 31.13 2.75
C GLU A 65 -21.36 30.27 4.00
N GLU A 66 -22.40 29.87 4.75
CA GLU A 66 -22.29 29.01 5.92
C GLU A 66 -22.36 27.52 5.58
N ALA A 67 -22.85 27.16 4.39
CA ALA A 67 -23.03 25.79 3.95
C ALA A 67 -21.78 25.28 3.23
N THR A 68 -21.06 24.37 3.86
CA THR A 68 -19.91 23.67 3.28
C THR A 68 -20.24 22.21 3.04
N ILE A 69 -19.40 21.51 2.26
CA ILE A 69 -19.52 20.04 2.13
C ILE A 69 -19.47 19.34 3.51
N TRP A 70 -18.89 19.96 4.52
CA TRP A 70 -18.79 19.41 5.86
C TRP A 70 -20.07 19.58 6.68
N SER A 71 -20.91 20.55 6.36
CA SER A 71 -22.28 20.60 6.90
C SER A 71 -23.16 19.50 6.31
N ALA A 72 -22.94 19.09 5.05
CA ALA A 72 -23.55 17.87 4.51
C ALA A 72 -23.06 16.61 5.23
N TYR A 73 -21.76 16.53 5.54
CA TYR A 73 -21.23 15.43 6.34
C TYR A 73 -21.87 15.36 7.75
N ALA A 74 -22.01 16.49 8.45
CA ALA A 74 -22.69 16.55 9.74
C ALA A 74 -24.14 16.07 9.66
N GLN A 75 -24.83 16.39 8.57
CA GLN A 75 -26.20 15.90 8.30
C GLN A 75 -26.22 14.37 8.15
N LEU A 76 -25.22 13.78 7.48
CA LEU A 76 -25.09 12.32 7.38
C LEU A 76 -24.89 11.66 8.77
N GLN A 77 -24.17 12.31 9.70
CA GLN A 77 -24.04 11.79 11.07
C GLN A 77 -25.40 11.80 11.79
N THR A 78 -26.23 12.82 11.56
CA THR A 78 -27.61 12.86 12.08
C THR A 78 -28.44 11.70 11.52
N TYR A 79 -28.34 11.41 10.22
CA TYR A 79 -29.05 10.28 9.62
C TYR A 79 -28.61 8.93 10.19
N LYS A 80 -27.31 8.76 10.47
CA LYS A 80 -26.79 7.55 11.12
C LYS A 80 -27.41 7.33 12.51
N ALA A 81 -27.67 8.40 13.24
CA ALA A 81 -28.24 8.33 14.59
C ALA A 81 -29.76 8.16 14.58
N GLU A 82 -30.47 8.75 13.63
CA GLU A 82 -31.91 8.91 13.68
C GLU A 82 -32.71 8.03 12.71
N ILE A 83 -32.10 7.66 11.56
CA ILE A 83 -32.69 6.81 10.52
C ILE A 83 -31.72 5.72 10.07
N ALA A 84 -31.13 5.02 11.04
CA ALA A 84 -30.08 4.03 10.82
C ALA A 84 -30.50 2.91 9.85
N SER A 85 -31.77 2.54 9.81
CA SER A 85 -32.32 1.49 8.95
C SER A 85 -32.05 1.75 7.46
N LEU A 86 -32.08 3.01 7.00
CA LEU A 86 -31.77 3.38 5.64
C LEU A 86 -30.31 3.06 5.26
N LEU A 87 -29.40 3.09 6.24
CA LEU A 87 -27.97 2.99 6.02
C LEU A 87 -27.39 1.58 6.20
N HIS A 88 -28.19 0.59 6.63
CA HIS A 88 -27.73 -0.78 6.86
C HIS A 88 -27.08 -1.41 5.62
N TYR A 89 -27.61 -1.12 4.43
CA TYR A 89 -27.09 -1.64 3.17
C TYR A 89 -26.24 -0.62 2.42
N ASN A 90 -26.03 0.58 2.97
CA ASN A 90 -25.37 1.65 2.27
C ASN A 90 -23.94 1.26 1.84
N ALA A 91 -23.62 1.43 0.57
CA ALA A 91 -22.31 1.20 0.01
C ALA A 91 -21.49 2.49 -0.06
N ALA A 92 -22.09 3.60 -0.46
CA ALA A 92 -21.42 4.86 -0.67
C ALA A 92 -22.23 6.03 -0.14
N LEU A 93 -21.59 6.90 0.63
CA LEU A 93 -22.08 8.20 1.06
C LEU A 93 -21.37 9.29 0.27
N VAL A 94 -22.13 10.25 -0.27
CA VAL A 94 -21.59 11.39 -1.01
C VAL A 94 -22.05 12.68 -0.34
N VAL A 95 -21.12 13.62 -0.18
CA VAL A 95 -21.37 14.98 0.28
C VAL A 95 -20.95 15.97 -0.79
N SER A 96 -21.77 16.98 -1.08
CA SER A 96 -21.46 17.98 -2.07
C SER A 96 -22.14 19.32 -1.78
N ASP A 97 -21.51 20.39 -2.24
CA ASP A 97 -22.09 21.73 -2.34
C ASP A 97 -22.39 22.13 -3.81
N GLY A 98 -22.32 21.14 -4.72
CA GLY A 98 -22.48 21.35 -6.16
C GLY A 98 -21.16 21.60 -6.88
N LEU A 99 -20.19 22.27 -6.24
CA LEU A 99 -18.85 22.53 -6.78
C LEU A 99 -17.87 21.44 -6.38
N GLN A 100 -17.79 21.21 -5.07
CA GLN A 100 -16.98 20.14 -4.48
C GLN A 100 -17.82 18.91 -4.19
N ALA A 101 -17.23 17.75 -4.30
CA ALA A 101 -17.86 16.48 -3.92
C ALA A 101 -16.84 15.52 -3.31
N ARG A 102 -17.27 14.78 -2.28
CA ARG A 102 -16.46 13.75 -1.62
C ARG A 102 -17.33 12.51 -1.38
N MET A 103 -16.68 11.36 -1.48
CA MET A 103 -17.31 10.06 -1.23
C MET A 103 -16.59 9.33 -0.11
N GLY A 104 -17.36 8.69 0.74
CA GLY A 104 -16.86 7.83 1.81
C GLY A 104 -17.81 6.69 2.15
N SER A 105 -17.40 5.81 3.04
CA SER A 105 -18.25 4.75 3.58
C SER A 105 -19.06 5.22 4.78
N VAL A 106 -20.01 4.40 5.23
CA VAL A 106 -20.83 4.68 6.40
C VAL A 106 -20.01 4.79 7.70
N THR A 107 -18.84 4.13 7.78
CA THR A 107 -17.94 4.19 8.95
C THR A 107 -16.84 5.23 8.80
N ALA A 108 -16.72 5.89 7.65
CA ALA A 108 -15.64 6.82 7.36
C ALA A 108 -15.76 8.12 8.19
N ASN A 109 -14.64 8.55 8.76
CA ASN A 109 -14.48 9.90 9.29
C ASN A 109 -14.40 10.92 8.15
N GLN A 110 -14.50 12.20 8.49
CA GLN A 110 -14.42 13.31 7.53
C GLN A 110 -13.17 13.26 6.63
N GLU A 111 -12.02 12.89 7.17
CA GLU A 111 -10.76 12.77 6.45
C GLU A 111 -10.74 11.63 5.41
N TRP A 112 -11.59 10.63 5.56
CA TRP A 112 -11.74 9.51 4.65
C TRP A 112 -12.80 9.73 3.57
N PHE A 113 -13.45 10.90 3.54
CA PHE A 113 -14.24 11.32 2.41
C PHE A 113 -13.33 11.89 1.34
N LYS A 114 -13.16 11.15 0.24
CA LYS A 114 -12.19 11.43 -0.82
C LYS A 114 -12.84 11.95 -2.09
N VAL A 115 -12.07 12.72 -2.85
CA VAL A 115 -12.47 13.20 -4.17
C VAL A 115 -12.43 12.06 -5.19
N TRP A 116 -13.24 12.17 -6.24
CA TRP A 116 -13.18 11.31 -7.42
C TRP A 116 -12.79 12.15 -8.62
N ARG A 117 -11.63 11.89 -9.27
CA ARG A 117 -11.00 12.78 -10.27
C ARG A 117 -11.26 12.42 -11.72
N THR A 118 -11.84 11.28 -12.00
CA THR A 118 -11.99 10.78 -13.38
C THR A 118 -13.37 10.25 -13.63
N ILE A 119 -13.86 10.38 -14.88
CA ILE A 119 -15.17 9.83 -15.28
C ILE A 119 -15.03 8.37 -15.72
N ASP A 120 -14.06 8.09 -16.59
CA ASP A 120 -13.86 6.79 -17.26
C ASP A 120 -12.53 6.11 -16.92
N GLY A 121 -11.67 6.79 -16.18
CA GLY A 121 -10.33 6.29 -15.84
C GLY A 121 -9.26 6.59 -16.89
N GLU A 122 -9.60 7.20 -18.04
CA GLU A 122 -8.61 7.53 -19.07
C GLU A 122 -7.77 8.75 -18.74
N GLY A 123 -8.30 9.64 -17.89
CA GLY A 123 -7.60 10.81 -17.42
C GLY A 123 -8.36 11.56 -16.34
N ASP A 124 -7.70 12.56 -15.75
CA ASP A 124 -8.39 13.47 -14.85
C ASP A 124 -9.39 14.32 -15.62
N ALA A 125 -10.56 14.50 -15.03
CA ALA A 125 -11.53 15.44 -15.58
C ALA A 125 -10.95 16.86 -15.63
N PRO A 126 -11.35 17.69 -16.60
CA PRO A 126 -10.91 19.07 -16.68
C PRO A 126 -11.13 19.82 -15.36
N LYS A 127 -10.20 20.69 -14.96
CA LYS A 127 -10.34 21.48 -13.72
C LYS A 127 -11.59 22.37 -13.67
N SER A 128 -12.21 22.63 -14.82
CA SER A 128 -13.48 23.35 -14.96
C SER A 128 -14.71 22.49 -14.72
N ALA A 129 -14.57 21.16 -14.69
CA ALA A 129 -15.68 20.27 -14.41
C ALA A 129 -16.06 20.30 -12.92
N LEU A 130 -17.36 20.26 -12.65
CA LEU A 130 -17.87 20.18 -11.29
C LEU A 130 -17.49 18.82 -10.68
N GLU A 131 -16.92 18.82 -9.48
CA GLU A 131 -16.52 17.56 -8.83
C GLU A 131 -17.72 16.61 -8.61
N LEU A 132 -18.92 17.15 -8.37
CA LEU A 132 -20.15 16.34 -8.25
C LEU A 132 -20.46 15.63 -9.58
N GLU A 133 -20.38 16.31 -10.71
CA GLU A 133 -20.61 15.68 -12.03
C GLU A 133 -19.59 14.57 -12.29
N VAL A 134 -18.32 14.85 -12.04
CA VAL A 134 -17.24 13.86 -12.20
C VAL A 134 -17.48 12.64 -11.33
N LEU A 135 -17.87 12.85 -10.06
CA LEU A 135 -18.13 11.76 -9.12
C LEU A 135 -19.36 10.94 -9.55
N VAL A 136 -20.47 11.60 -9.87
CA VAL A 136 -21.70 10.90 -10.29
C VAL A 136 -21.46 10.10 -11.56
N ARG A 137 -20.85 10.68 -12.59
CA ARG A 137 -20.56 9.99 -13.85
C ARG A 137 -19.46 8.92 -13.69
N GLY A 138 -18.51 9.13 -12.79
CA GLY A 138 -17.39 8.22 -12.55
C GLY A 138 -17.74 7.03 -11.66
N VAL A 139 -18.57 7.22 -10.64
CA VAL A 139 -18.92 6.18 -9.67
C VAL A 139 -20.25 5.51 -9.99
N PHE A 140 -21.30 6.32 -10.26
CA PHE A 140 -22.68 5.81 -10.41
C PHE A 140 -23.04 5.45 -11.86
N GLU A 141 -22.08 5.39 -12.78
CA GLU A 141 -22.24 4.61 -13.99
C GLU A 141 -22.52 3.15 -13.59
N ARG A 142 -23.57 2.55 -14.14
CA ARG A 142 -24.17 1.33 -13.63
C ARG A 142 -23.18 0.16 -13.50
N ARG A 143 -22.35 -0.07 -14.52
CA ARG A 143 -21.37 -1.17 -14.50
C ARG A 143 -20.25 -0.88 -13.50
N ARG A 144 -19.71 0.35 -13.46
CA ARG A 144 -18.68 0.73 -12.50
C ARG A 144 -19.18 0.68 -11.06
N PHE A 145 -20.43 1.09 -10.83
CA PHE A 145 -21.03 0.99 -9.50
C PHE A 145 -21.16 -0.47 -9.04
N LEU A 146 -21.60 -1.37 -9.93
CA LEU A 146 -21.63 -2.81 -9.63
C LEU A 146 -20.23 -3.37 -9.37
N ASP A 147 -19.24 -2.99 -10.18
CA ASP A 147 -17.85 -3.40 -10.00
C ASP A 147 -17.28 -2.92 -8.65
N LEU A 148 -17.58 -1.65 -8.29
CA LEU A 148 -17.23 -1.08 -6.99
C LEU A 148 -17.84 -1.89 -5.83
N LEU A 149 -19.13 -2.21 -5.93
CA LEU A 149 -19.85 -3.00 -4.91
C LEU A 149 -19.27 -4.40 -4.73
N GLN A 150 -18.93 -5.06 -5.84
CA GLN A 150 -18.51 -6.45 -5.84
C GLN A 150 -17.06 -6.64 -5.39
N HIS A 151 -16.17 -5.68 -5.73
CA HIS A 151 -14.73 -5.90 -5.67
C HIS A 151 -13.94 -4.87 -4.87
N PHE A 152 -14.53 -3.73 -4.54
CA PHE A 152 -13.80 -2.59 -4.00
C PHE A 152 -14.32 -2.07 -2.66
N ILE A 153 -15.02 -2.93 -1.94
CA ILE A 153 -15.47 -2.69 -0.58
C ILE A 153 -14.95 -3.83 0.29
N VAL A 154 -14.32 -3.48 1.42
CA VAL A 154 -13.86 -4.44 2.42
C VAL A 154 -14.27 -3.98 3.81
N PHE A 155 -14.31 -4.93 4.72
CA PHE A 155 -14.49 -4.70 6.14
C PHE A 155 -13.19 -5.07 6.85
N ASP A 156 -12.61 -4.11 7.56
CA ASP A 156 -11.39 -4.27 8.35
C ASP A 156 -11.73 -4.03 9.83
N GLU A 157 -11.41 -4.98 10.67
CA GLU A 157 -11.60 -4.88 12.10
C GLU A 157 -10.35 -4.28 12.73
N ASP A 158 -10.51 -3.17 13.44
CA ASP A 158 -9.43 -2.55 14.18
C ASP A 158 -8.95 -3.48 15.30
N PRO A 159 -7.67 -3.86 15.33
CA PRO A 159 -7.17 -4.86 16.27
C PRO A 159 -7.19 -4.41 17.73
N ASP A 160 -7.17 -3.11 17.99
CA ASP A 160 -7.12 -2.57 19.35
C ASP A 160 -8.52 -2.33 19.92
N SER A 161 -9.43 -1.80 19.12
CA SER A 161 -10.79 -1.43 19.54
C SER A 161 -11.87 -2.46 19.19
N GLY A 162 -11.60 -3.38 18.26
CA GLY A 162 -12.59 -4.29 17.67
C GLY A 162 -13.63 -3.59 16.79
N ALA A 163 -13.43 -2.32 16.47
CA ALA A 163 -14.34 -1.56 15.63
C ALA A 163 -14.26 -2.01 14.16
N LEU A 164 -15.42 -2.28 13.56
CA LEU A 164 -15.51 -2.68 12.16
C LEU A 164 -15.54 -1.44 11.26
N HIS A 165 -14.54 -1.31 10.40
CA HIS A 165 -14.42 -0.26 9.41
C HIS A 165 -14.78 -0.77 8.02
N LYS A 166 -15.78 -0.14 7.41
CA LYS A 166 -16.10 -0.34 6.01
C LYS A 166 -15.23 0.57 5.15
N ILE A 167 -14.39 0.00 4.31
CA ILE A 167 -13.43 0.70 3.46
C ILE A 167 -13.86 0.56 2.01
N ILE A 168 -13.98 1.70 1.34
CA ILE A 168 -14.28 1.78 -0.09
C ILE A 168 -13.07 2.32 -0.83
N ALA A 169 -12.75 1.73 -1.98
CA ALA A 169 -11.61 2.15 -2.79
C ALA A 169 -11.75 3.59 -3.29
N GLY A 170 -10.66 4.33 -3.29
CA GLY A 170 -10.55 5.59 -4.03
C GLY A 170 -10.39 5.34 -5.53
N TYR A 171 -10.61 6.40 -6.35
CA TYR A 171 -10.53 6.30 -7.81
C TYR A 171 -9.19 5.75 -8.31
N HIS A 172 -8.08 6.16 -7.70
CA HIS A 172 -6.74 5.69 -8.06
C HIS A 172 -6.56 4.19 -7.81
N GLN A 173 -7.15 3.67 -6.73
CA GLN A 173 -7.14 2.24 -6.42
C GLN A 173 -8.04 1.46 -7.38
N PHE A 174 -9.26 1.96 -7.62
CA PHE A 174 -10.22 1.33 -8.51
C PHE A 174 -9.65 1.12 -9.93
N HIS A 175 -9.15 2.19 -10.55
CA HIS A 175 -8.62 2.11 -11.91
C HIS A 175 -7.28 1.37 -12.00
N ALA A 176 -6.38 1.58 -11.02
CA ALA A 176 -5.10 0.87 -10.98
C ALA A 176 -5.27 -0.65 -10.86
N VAL A 177 -6.17 -1.09 -9.98
CA VAL A 177 -6.43 -2.52 -9.76
C VAL A 177 -7.05 -3.16 -11.00
N ASN A 178 -8.03 -2.51 -11.62
CA ASN A 178 -8.64 -3.00 -12.84
C ASN A 178 -7.60 -3.18 -13.96
N ALA A 179 -6.77 -2.16 -14.20
CA ALA A 179 -5.68 -2.23 -15.16
C ALA A 179 -4.65 -3.32 -14.81
N ALA A 180 -4.30 -3.46 -13.51
CA ALA A 180 -3.35 -4.47 -13.06
C ALA A 180 -3.85 -5.91 -13.27
N VAL A 181 -5.15 -6.15 -13.09
CA VAL A 181 -5.75 -7.47 -13.35
C VAL A 181 -5.66 -7.81 -14.84
N GLU A 182 -6.01 -6.90 -15.73
CA GLU A 182 -5.90 -7.11 -17.18
C GLU A 182 -4.47 -7.40 -17.63
N GLU A 183 -3.51 -6.59 -17.14
CA GLU A 183 -2.10 -6.78 -17.44
C GLU A 183 -1.58 -8.13 -16.88
N THR A 184 -2.12 -8.60 -15.75
CA THR A 184 -1.77 -9.90 -15.20
C THR A 184 -2.28 -11.04 -16.06
N VAL A 185 -3.53 -10.96 -16.55
CA VAL A 185 -4.09 -11.94 -17.50
C VAL A 185 -3.27 -11.96 -18.78
N ARG A 186 -2.97 -10.79 -19.35
CA ARG A 186 -2.08 -10.68 -20.51
C ARG A 186 -0.72 -11.33 -20.26
N ALA A 187 -0.08 -10.98 -19.14
CA ALA A 187 1.26 -11.45 -18.78
C ALA A 187 1.31 -12.96 -18.54
N SER A 188 0.22 -13.56 -18.04
CA SER A 188 0.13 -15.00 -17.82
C SER A 188 -0.01 -15.79 -19.13
N GLY A 189 -0.47 -15.15 -20.21
CA GLY A 189 -0.81 -15.81 -21.46
C GLY A 189 -2.04 -16.72 -21.38
N MET A 190 -2.79 -16.64 -20.27
CA MET A 190 -4.03 -17.38 -20.08
C MET A 190 -5.17 -16.62 -20.77
N THR A 191 -5.96 -17.33 -21.58
CA THR A 191 -7.09 -16.77 -22.31
C THR A 191 -8.40 -17.15 -21.65
N GLU A 192 -9.37 -16.25 -21.70
CA GLU A 192 -10.73 -16.59 -21.28
C GLU A 192 -11.35 -17.59 -22.23
N THR A 193 -12.00 -18.60 -21.67
CA THR A 193 -12.75 -19.60 -22.42
C THR A 193 -14.16 -19.13 -22.79
N ALA A 194 -14.60 -17.99 -22.28
CA ALA A 194 -15.90 -17.39 -22.58
C ALA A 194 -15.77 -15.89 -22.80
N SER A 195 -16.40 -15.38 -23.85
CA SER A 195 -16.49 -13.96 -24.14
C SER A 195 -17.36 -13.24 -23.10
N VAL A 196 -16.77 -12.75 -22.03
CA VAL A 196 -17.40 -11.75 -21.18
C VAL A 196 -17.15 -10.41 -21.87
N VAL A 197 -18.22 -9.75 -22.32
CA VAL A 197 -18.14 -8.36 -22.81
C VAL A 197 -17.68 -7.51 -21.63
N ARG A 198 -16.42 -7.12 -21.64
CA ARG A 198 -15.85 -6.19 -20.66
C ARG A 198 -15.98 -4.78 -21.21
N GLU A 199 -16.31 -3.85 -20.32
CA GLU A 199 -15.91 -2.47 -20.52
C GLU A 199 -14.38 -2.47 -20.61
N GLU A 200 -13.80 -1.92 -21.68
CA GLU A 200 -12.35 -1.72 -21.72
C GLU A 200 -11.98 -0.92 -20.48
N ALA A 201 -11.13 -1.47 -19.63
CA ALA A 201 -10.66 -0.71 -18.48
C ALA A 201 -10.02 0.55 -18.99
N GLY A 202 -10.59 1.68 -18.60
CA GLY A 202 -10.12 2.98 -19.04
C GLY A 202 -8.62 3.13 -18.74
N THR A 203 -7.91 3.75 -19.66
CA THR A 203 -6.50 4.09 -19.45
C THR A 203 -6.43 5.19 -18.41
N TYR A 204 -6.35 4.79 -17.14
CA TYR A 204 -6.05 5.75 -16.08
C TYR A 204 -4.80 6.55 -16.44
N TRP A 205 -4.91 7.89 -16.50
CA TRP A 205 -3.79 8.76 -16.86
C TRP A 205 -2.75 8.75 -15.72
N SER A 206 -1.79 7.91 -15.86
CA SER A 206 -0.68 7.77 -14.92
C SER A 206 0.62 7.52 -15.66
N GLY A 207 0.66 7.84 -16.98
CA GLY A 207 1.76 7.46 -17.84
C GLY A 207 1.75 5.98 -18.17
N ARG A 208 0.59 5.30 -18.09
CA ARG A 208 0.44 3.90 -18.47
C ARG A 208 1.00 3.66 -19.86
N GLN A 209 2.01 2.84 -19.93
CA GLN A 209 2.41 2.22 -21.19
C GLN A 209 1.75 0.84 -21.22
N ARG A 210 0.97 0.57 -22.27
CA ARG A 210 0.38 -0.75 -22.47
C ARG A 210 1.48 -1.80 -22.40
N GLY A 211 1.21 -2.89 -21.68
CA GLY A 211 2.18 -3.91 -21.36
C GLY A 211 2.76 -4.63 -22.57
N GLY A 212 3.67 -5.54 -22.28
CA GLY A 212 4.41 -6.31 -23.25
C GLY A 212 3.59 -7.33 -24.03
N LYS A 213 4.25 -8.33 -24.56
CA LYS A 213 3.61 -9.41 -25.32
C LYS A 213 2.79 -10.33 -24.39
N PRO A 214 1.68 -10.93 -24.87
CA PRO A 214 0.98 -11.96 -24.12
C PRO A 214 1.94 -13.08 -23.68
N GLY A 215 1.83 -13.52 -22.43
CA GLY A 215 2.68 -14.57 -21.87
C GLY A 215 4.11 -14.15 -21.52
N ASP A 216 4.43 -12.83 -21.53
CA ASP A 216 5.76 -12.34 -21.18
C ASP A 216 6.05 -12.32 -19.68
N ARG A 217 5.05 -12.63 -18.84
CA ARG A 217 5.10 -12.80 -17.39
C ARG A 217 5.39 -11.53 -16.59
N ARG A 218 5.32 -10.38 -17.22
CA ARG A 218 5.57 -9.06 -16.62
C ARG A 218 4.27 -8.27 -16.64
N ALA A 219 3.53 -8.31 -15.53
CA ALA A 219 2.27 -7.59 -15.43
C ALA A 219 2.49 -6.06 -15.39
N GLY A 220 3.47 -5.61 -14.61
CA GLY A 220 3.82 -4.19 -14.50
C GLY A 220 4.05 -3.74 -13.07
N VAL A 221 4.10 -2.41 -12.89
CA VAL A 221 4.34 -1.76 -11.60
C VAL A 221 3.22 -0.79 -11.26
N VAL A 222 2.69 -0.90 -10.05
CA VAL A 222 1.78 0.09 -9.43
C VAL A 222 2.61 0.94 -8.47
N TRP A 223 2.83 2.20 -8.84
CA TRP A 223 3.49 3.16 -7.98
C TRP A 223 2.45 4.07 -7.32
N HIS A 224 2.15 3.78 -6.07
CA HIS A 224 1.30 4.58 -5.22
C HIS A 224 2.09 5.06 -4.02
N THR A 225 2.18 6.38 -3.80
CA THR A 225 2.96 6.97 -2.72
C THR A 225 2.56 6.43 -1.35
N GLN A 226 3.44 6.54 -0.37
CA GLN A 226 3.13 6.14 1.01
C GLN A 226 1.92 6.92 1.55
N GLY A 227 1.07 6.25 2.33
CA GLY A 227 -0.17 6.83 2.85
C GLY A 227 -1.36 6.82 1.87
N SER A 228 -1.19 6.36 0.63
CA SER A 228 -2.26 6.30 -0.38
C SER A 228 -3.17 5.06 -0.28
N GLY A 229 -2.96 4.18 0.70
CA GLY A 229 -3.71 2.92 0.85
C GLY A 229 -3.21 1.79 -0.04
N LYS A 230 -1.91 1.72 -0.34
CA LYS A 230 -1.27 0.69 -1.18
C LYS A 230 -1.63 -0.74 -0.76
N SER A 231 -1.66 -1.03 0.55
CA SER A 231 -2.01 -2.35 1.08
C SER A 231 -3.42 -2.77 0.71
N PHE A 232 -4.38 -1.85 0.72
CA PHE A 232 -5.74 -2.11 0.23
C PHE A 232 -5.78 -2.28 -1.29
N SER A 233 -4.96 -1.53 -2.05
CA SER A 233 -4.83 -1.77 -3.50
C SER A 233 -4.34 -3.19 -3.79
N MET A 234 -3.36 -3.69 -3.04
CA MET A 234 -2.87 -5.08 -3.15
C MET A 234 -3.96 -6.10 -2.78
N LEU A 235 -4.74 -5.83 -1.75
CA LEU A 235 -5.85 -6.68 -1.31
C LEU A 235 -6.96 -6.76 -2.37
N PHE A 236 -7.43 -5.62 -2.89
CA PHE A 236 -8.42 -5.56 -3.97
C PHE A 236 -7.92 -6.28 -5.23
N TYR A 237 -6.66 -6.05 -5.58
CA TYR A 237 -6.02 -6.73 -6.70
C TYR A 237 -5.99 -8.24 -6.50
N ALA A 238 -5.54 -8.71 -5.34
CA ALA A 238 -5.48 -10.13 -4.99
C ALA A 238 -6.86 -10.78 -5.09
N ALA A 239 -7.90 -10.14 -4.52
CA ALA A 239 -9.27 -10.64 -4.54
C ALA A 239 -9.83 -10.75 -5.97
N ARG A 240 -9.55 -9.76 -6.83
CA ARG A 240 -9.98 -9.80 -8.23
C ARG A 240 -9.25 -10.86 -9.05
N VAL A 241 -7.94 -11.00 -8.87
CA VAL A 241 -7.14 -12.02 -9.58
C VAL A 241 -7.60 -13.42 -9.18
N VAL A 242 -7.86 -13.67 -7.89
CA VAL A 242 -8.36 -14.96 -7.39
C VAL A 242 -9.69 -15.34 -8.04
N ARG A 243 -10.58 -14.36 -8.22
CA ARG A 243 -11.92 -14.59 -8.80
C ARG A 243 -11.95 -14.51 -10.33
N HIS A 244 -10.83 -14.13 -10.97
CA HIS A 244 -10.80 -13.93 -12.40
C HIS A 244 -10.91 -15.25 -13.16
N PRO A 245 -11.92 -15.45 -14.04
CA PRO A 245 -12.16 -16.74 -14.72
C PRO A 245 -10.96 -17.26 -15.51
N ALA A 246 -10.25 -16.36 -16.23
CA ALA A 246 -9.08 -16.72 -17.00
C ALA A 246 -7.93 -17.28 -16.13
N MET A 247 -7.84 -16.87 -14.86
CA MET A 247 -6.77 -17.29 -13.96
C MET A 247 -7.00 -18.66 -13.31
N GLN A 248 -8.21 -19.24 -13.42
CA GLN A 248 -8.53 -20.60 -13.00
C GLN A 248 -8.09 -20.92 -11.56
N ASN A 249 -8.53 -20.10 -10.60
CA ASN A 249 -8.17 -20.21 -9.18
C ASN A 249 -6.62 -20.18 -8.96
N PRO A 250 -5.98 -19.04 -9.19
CA PRO A 250 -4.52 -18.89 -9.13
C PRO A 250 -3.98 -19.05 -7.71
N THR A 251 -2.69 -19.40 -7.62
CA THR A 251 -1.92 -19.21 -6.39
C THR A 251 -1.29 -17.82 -6.39
N LEU A 252 -1.53 -17.03 -5.34
CA LEU A 252 -0.88 -15.74 -5.15
C LEU A 252 0.29 -15.90 -4.17
N VAL A 253 1.45 -15.40 -4.55
CA VAL A 253 2.66 -15.37 -3.72
C VAL A 253 2.97 -13.92 -3.40
N VAL A 254 2.69 -13.50 -2.17
CA VAL A 254 2.95 -12.13 -1.71
C VAL A 254 4.34 -12.08 -1.10
N LEU A 255 5.22 -11.31 -1.74
CA LEU A 255 6.60 -11.10 -1.30
C LEU A 255 6.70 -9.82 -0.50
N THR A 256 7.20 -9.93 0.72
CA THR A 256 7.49 -8.82 1.61
C THR A 256 9.01 -8.68 1.83
N ASP A 257 9.46 -7.45 2.12
CA ASP A 257 10.90 -7.17 2.29
C ASP A 257 11.43 -7.61 3.67
N ARG A 258 10.64 -7.46 4.72
CA ARG A 258 11.02 -7.74 6.11
C ARG A 258 9.93 -8.49 6.86
N ASN A 259 10.33 -9.29 7.84
CA ASN A 259 9.39 -10.07 8.66
C ASN A 259 8.37 -9.18 9.39
N ASP A 260 8.77 -8.04 9.94
CA ASP A 260 7.87 -7.14 10.69
C ASP A 260 6.80 -6.48 9.78
N LEU A 261 7.15 -6.12 8.54
CA LEU A 261 6.21 -5.61 7.54
C LEU A 261 5.34 -6.73 6.95
N ASP A 262 5.88 -7.96 6.92
CA ASP A 262 5.15 -9.17 6.55
C ASP A 262 3.96 -9.38 7.49
N ASP A 263 4.15 -9.25 8.79
CA ASP A 263 3.11 -9.45 9.80
C ASP A 263 1.98 -8.40 9.68
N GLN A 264 2.30 -7.13 9.40
CA GLN A 264 1.29 -6.08 9.25
C GLN A 264 0.43 -6.28 7.99
N LEU A 265 1.05 -6.51 6.84
CA LEU A 265 0.33 -6.72 5.58
C LEU A 265 -0.44 -8.04 5.62
N PHE A 266 0.17 -9.10 6.16
CA PHE A 266 -0.46 -10.40 6.35
C PHE A 266 -1.68 -10.30 7.26
N GLY A 267 -1.56 -9.61 8.42
CA GLY A 267 -2.67 -9.38 9.34
C GLY A 267 -3.85 -8.65 8.67
N GLN A 268 -3.56 -7.65 7.82
CA GLN A 268 -4.61 -6.96 7.06
C GLN A 268 -5.32 -7.91 6.08
N PHE A 269 -4.57 -8.74 5.34
CA PHE A 269 -5.16 -9.73 4.45
C PHE A 269 -5.97 -10.79 5.19
N GLN A 270 -5.56 -11.16 6.42
CA GLN A 270 -6.32 -12.09 7.26
C GLN A 270 -7.65 -11.49 7.72
N ARG A 271 -7.66 -10.25 8.22
CA ARG A 271 -8.89 -9.57 8.66
C ARG A 271 -9.88 -9.36 7.53
N CYS A 272 -9.37 -9.19 6.31
CA CYS A 272 -10.19 -9.03 5.11
C CYS A 272 -10.30 -10.32 4.27
N ALA A 273 -10.16 -11.50 4.85
CA ALA A 273 -10.16 -12.78 4.13
C ALA A 273 -11.46 -13.05 3.35
N ASP A 274 -12.57 -12.47 3.76
CA ASP A 274 -13.88 -12.63 3.11
C ASP A 274 -13.87 -12.17 1.64
N ILE A 275 -13.19 -11.05 1.34
CA ILE A 275 -13.08 -10.59 -0.05
C ILE A 275 -12.20 -11.52 -0.89
N LEU A 276 -11.23 -12.20 -0.29
CA LEU A 276 -10.37 -13.17 -0.97
C LEU A 276 -11.08 -14.49 -1.24
N GLY A 277 -12.07 -14.84 -0.40
CA GLY A 277 -12.73 -16.14 -0.44
C GLY A 277 -11.83 -17.31 -0.05
N GLN A 278 -10.68 -17.04 0.54
CA GLN A 278 -9.71 -18.02 1.04
C GLN A 278 -8.81 -17.39 2.12
N THR A 279 -8.35 -18.23 3.07
CA THR A 279 -7.50 -17.77 4.17
C THR A 279 -6.05 -17.65 3.70
N PRO A 280 -5.41 -16.45 3.85
CA PRO A 280 -3.98 -16.28 3.61
C PRO A 280 -3.14 -17.14 4.57
N VAL A 281 -2.01 -17.63 4.08
CA VAL A 281 -1.07 -18.45 4.87
C VAL A 281 0.34 -17.88 4.75
N GLN A 282 1.01 -17.70 5.89
CA GLN A 282 2.40 -17.27 5.93
C GLN A 282 3.35 -18.47 5.93
N ALA A 283 4.33 -18.50 5.03
CA ALA A 283 5.34 -19.54 4.99
C ALA A 283 6.30 -19.40 6.18
N ARG A 284 6.34 -20.39 7.06
CA ARG A 284 7.21 -20.41 8.25
C ARG A 284 8.68 -20.65 7.94
N GLY A 285 8.96 -21.35 6.84
CA GLY A 285 10.31 -21.72 6.42
C GLY A 285 10.33 -22.18 4.97
N ARG A 286 11.50 -22.60 4.48
CA ARG A 286 11.71 -23.03 3.08
C ARG A 286 10.91 -24.28 2.74
N GLU A 287 10.92 -25.29 3.62
CA GLU A 287 10.17 -26.54 3.39
C GLU A 287 8.66 -26.26 3.39
N HIS A 288 8.15 -25.48 4.34
CA HIS A 288 6.75 -25.10 4.35
C HIS A 288 6.35 -24.31 3.10
N LEU A 289 7.22 -23.42 2.57
CA LEU A 289 6.98 -22.73 1.30
C LEU A 289 6.85 -23.73 0.13
N ARG A 290 7.68 -24.76 0.08
CA ARG A 290 7.60 -25.82 -0.96
C ARG A 290 6.28 -26.58 -0.87
N GLU A 291 5.86 -26.95 0.33
CA GLU A 291 4.57 -27.62 0.56
C GLU A 291 3.41 -26.73 0.12
N LEU A 292 3.42 -25.43 0.47
CA LEU A 292 2.39 -24.48 0.08
C LEU A 292 2.32 -24.25 -1.43
N LEU A 293 3.41 -24.33 -2.16
CA LEU A 293 3.47 -24.17 -3.61
C LEU A 293 3.22 -25.48 -4.36
N ASN A 294 3.38 -26.62 -3.71
CA ASN A 294 3.08 -27.95 -4.27
C ASN A 294 1.59 -28.29 -4.16
N ARG A 295 0.74 -27.46 -4.78
CA ARG A 295 -0.71 -27.64 -4.81
C ARG A 295 -1.24 -27.50 -6.24
N ALA A 296 -2.41 -28.08 -6.49
CA ALA A 296 -3.01 -28.05 -7.83
C ALA A 296 -3.52 -26.65 -8.22
N SER A 297 -4.09 -25.90 -7.28
CA SER A 297 -4.66 -24.56 -7.52
C SER A 297 -4.89 -23.81 -6.21
N GLY A 298 -5.17 -22.51 -6.32
CA GLY A 298 -5.56 -21.62 -5.21
C GLY A 298 -4.45 -21.34 -4.21
N GLY A 299 -4.78 -20.57 -3.20
CA GLY A 299 -3.92 -20.19 -2.08
C GLY A 299 -3.32 -18.79 -2.21
N VAL A 300 -3.32 -18.08 -1.08
CA VAL A 300 -2.61 -16.80 -0.90
C VAL A 300 -1.49 -17.06 0.10
N VAL A 301 -0.25 -17.03 -0.39
CA VAL A 301 0.95 -17.42 0.36
C VAL A 301 1.83 -16.20 0.58
N PHE A 302 2.05 -15.84 1.83
CA PHE A 302 2.97 -14.79 2.23
C PHE A 302 4.35 -15.36 2.48
N THR A 303 5.38 -14.69 1.98
CA THR A 303 6.77 -15.14 2.13
C THR A 303 7.76 -13.99 1.90
N THR A 304 8.99 -14.18 2.36
CA THR A 304 10.10 -13.27 2.04
C THR A 304 10.96 -13.87 0.93
N ILE A 305 11.62 -12.99 0.15
CA ILE A 305 12.49 -13.41 -0.95
C ILE A 305 13.65 -14.31 -0.49
N HIS A 306 14.08 -14.17 0.77
CA HIS A 306 15.15 -14.98 1.38
C HIS A 306 14.81 -16.46 1.54
N LYS A 307 13.54 -16.85 1.41
CA LYS A 307 13.13 -18.25 1.46
C LYS A 307 13.34 -18.97 0.13
N PHE A 308 13.60 -18.23 -0.98
CA PHE A 308 13.98 -18.77 -2.28
C PHE A 308 15.49 -18.92 -2.38
N VAL A 309 16.04 -19.90 -1.66
CA VAL A 309 17.47 -20.25 -1.67
C VAL A 309 17.57 -21.75 -1.97
N PRO A 310 18.50 -22.18 -2.85
CA PRO A 310 18.72 -23.59 -3.10
C PRO A 310 19.11 -24.33 -1.81
N PRO A 311 18.82 -25.62 -1.71
CA PRO A 311 19.31 -26.43 -0.60
C PRO A 311 20.85 -26.38 -0.59
N LYS A 312 21.43 -26.40 0.62
CA LYS A 312 22.90 -26.46 0.74
C LYS A 312 23.34 -27.84 0.23
N SER A 313 24.08 -27.87 -0.86
CA SER A 313 24.78 -29.04 -1.34
C SER A 313 26.20 -29.05 -0.81
N GLU A 314 26.76 -30.20 -0.56
CA GLU A 314 28.18 -30.37 -0.19
C GLU A 314 29.15 -29.97 -1.31
N SER A 315 28.63 -29.84 -2.55
CA SER A 315 29.43 -29.51 -3.76
C SER A 315 29.35 -28.07 -4.23
N GLY A 316 28.60 -27.16 -3.56
CA GLY A 316 28.52 -25.73 -3.89
C GLY A 316 27.91 -25.42 -5.28
N GLY A 317 26.97 -24.44 -5.36
CA GLY A 317 26.55 -23.88 -6.65
C GLY A 317 25.34 -24.53 -7.33
N GLU A 318 24.46 -25.23 -6.59
CA GLU A 318 23.21 -25.74 -7.19
C GLU A 318 22.23 -24.62 -7.55
N ALA A 319 21.64 -24.73 -8.76
CA ALA A 319 20.56 -23.87 -9.21
C ALA A 319 19.31 -24.09 -8.33
N MET A 320 18.50 -23.05 -8.15
CA MET A 320 17.21 -23.19 -7.43
C MET A 320 16.30 -24.18 -8.15
N PRO A 321 15.80 -25.23 -7.49
CA PRO A 321 14.89 -26.18 -8.14
C PRO A 321 13.55 -25.52 -8.45
N CYS A 322 12.91 -25.92 -9.56
CA CYS A 322 11.56 -25.53 -9.89
C CYS A 322 10.58 -26.05 -8.81
N LEU A 323 9.91 -25.14 -8.10
CA LEU A 323 8.92 -25.48 -7.09
C LEU A 323 7.52 -25.65 -7.71
N SER A 324 7.23 -24.93 -8.78
CA SER A 324 5.98 -25.10 -9.53
C SER A 324 6.13 -24.52 -10.94
N ALA A 325 5.73 -25.32 -11.93
CA ALA A 325 5.72 -24.91 -13.35
C ALA A 325 4.35 -24.38 -13.81
N ARG A 326 3.40 -24.17 -12.89
CA ARG A 326 2.06 -23.66 -13.24
C ARG A 326 2.12 -22.22 -13.75
N GLN A 327 1.26 -21.90 -14.74
CA GLN A 327 1.13 -20.56 -15.32
C GLN A 327 0.22 -19.64 -14.48
N ASN A 328 -0.72 -20.24 -13.74
CA ASN A 328 -1.63 -19.49 -12.87
C ASN A 328 -1.06 -19.23 -11.47
N ILE A 329 0.20 -18.83 -11.42
CA ILE A 329 0.84 -18.30 -10.22
C ILE A 329 1.13 -16.83 -10.46
N VAL A 330 0.76 -15.99 -9.49
CA VAL A 330 1.04 -14.56 -9.54
C VAL A 330 1.88 -14.18 -8.34
N VAL A 331 3.03 -13.59 -8.59
CA VAL A 331 3.94 -13.06 -7.58
C VAL A 331 3.67 -11.56 -7.43
N ILE A 332 3.24 -11.16 -6.25
CA ILE A 332 2.95 -9.78 -5.87
C ILE A 332 4.11 -9.32 -4.98
N ALA A 333 4.95 -8.42 -5.48
CA ALA A 333 6.07 -7.90 -4.71
C ALA A 333 5.71 -6.56 -4.07
N ASP A 334 5.70 -6.51 -2.73
CA ASP A 334 5.68 -5.24 -2.01
C ASP A 334 7.07 -4.63 -1.99
N GLU A 335 7.14 -3.28 -1.96
CA GLU A 335 8.38 -2.52 -2.08
C GLU A 335 9.27 -3.02 -3.24
N ALA A 336 8.65 -3.17 -4.42
CA ALA A 336 9.25 -3.80 -5.60
C ALA A 336 10.63 -3.26 -5.97
N HIS A 337 10.94 -2.01 -5.62
CA HIS A 337 12.26 -1.39 -5.83
C HIS A 337 13.38 -2.06 -5.01
N ARG A 338 13.05 -2.77 -3.92
CA ARG A 338 14.01 -3.47 -3.05
C ARG A 338 14.19 -4.94 -3.41
N SER A 339 13.17 -5.60 -3.96
CA SER A 339 13.17 -7.04 -4.23
C SER A 339 14.08 -7.49 -5.39
N GLN A 340 14.81 -6.55 -6.03
CA GLN A 340 15.51 -6.77 -7.30
C GLN A 340 17.02 -6.90 -7.21
N TYR A 341 17.58 -6.82 -6.02
CA TYR A 341 19.02 -6.98 -5.87
C TYR A 341 19.44 -8.42 -6.18
N GLY A 342 20.10 -8.61 -7.33
CA GLY A 342 20.81 -9.86 -7.60
C GLY A 342 20.45 -10.63 -8.88
N PHE A 343 20.01 -9.99 -9.96
CA PHE A 343 19.90 -10.65 -11.28
C PHE A 343 21.25 -10.99 -11.92
N GLY A 344 22.34 -10.32 -11.51
CA GLY A 344 23.68 -10.63 -11.97
C GLY A 344 24.33 -11.69 -11.09
N GLY A 345 24.75 -12.80 -11.66
CA GLY A 345 25.62 -13.76 -10.97
C GLY A 345 26.90 -13.05 -10.52
N LYS A 346 27.23 -13.15 -9.23
CA LYS A 346 28.52 -12.71 -8.68
C LYS A 346 29.41 -13.93 -8.56
N VAL A 347 30.56 -13.89 -9.26
CA VAL A 347 31.61 -14.88 -9.05
C VAL A 347 32.31 -14.54 -7.74
N ASN A 348 32.36 -15.48 -6.81
CA ASN A 348 33.21 -15.35 -5.64
C ASN A 348 34.67 -15.48 -6.08
N GLU A 349 35.40 -14.37 -6.06
CA GLU A 349 36.79 -14.33 -6.55
C GLU A 349 37.73 -15.27 -5.79
N LYS A 350 37.35 -15.72 -4.55
CA LYS A 350 38.17 -16.65 -3.76
C LYS A 350 37.86 -18.12 -4.02
N THR A 351 36.61 -18.46 -4.36
CA THR A 351 36.18 -19.86 -4.55
C THR A 351 35.83 -20.19 -6.00
N GLY A 352 35.76 -19.20 -6.90
CA GLY A 352 35.33 -19.37 -8.29
C GLY A 352 33.85 -19.73 -8.45
N GLU A 353 33.09 -19.77 -7.34
CA GLU A 353 31.66 -20.13 -7.34
C GLU A 353 30.77 -18.98 -7.80
N MET A 354 29.84 -19.27 -8.69
CA MET A 354 28.81 -18.33 -9.11
C MET A 354 27.67 -18.33 -8.07
N SER A 355 27.43 -17.21 -7.40
CA SER A 355 26.24 -17.01 -6.59
C SER A 355 25.20 -16.22 -7.37
N TYR A 356 24.02 -16.79 -7.56
CA TYR A 356 22.88 -16.12 -8.15
C TYR A 356 22.12 -15.32 -7.09
N GLY A 357 21.59 -14.16 -7.47
CA GLY A 357 20.78 -13.37 -6.53
C GLY A 357 19.40 -13.97 -6.29
N PHE A 358 18.77 -13.55 -5.20
CA PHE A 358 17.44 -14.04 -4.80
C PHE A 358 16.36 -13.88 -5.89
N ALA A 359 16.44 -12.84 -6.71
CA ALA A 359 15.48 -12.62 -7.79
C ALA A 359 15.62 -13.65 -8.93
N SER A 360 16.85 -14.12 -9.22
CA SER A 360 17.07 -15.22 -10.15
C SER A 360 16.51 -16.52 -9.60
N ASN A 361 16.82 -16.84 -8.34
CA ASN A 361 16.30 -18.04 -7.67
C ASN A 361 14.78 -18.09 -7.65
N LEU A 362 14.12 -16.97 -7.45
CA LEU A 362 12.65 -16.88 -7.49
C LEU A 362 12.11 -17.21 -8.90
N ARG A 363 12.77 -16.71 -9.94
CA ARG A 363 12.41 -17.00 -11.34
C ARG A 363 12.62 -18.48 -11.69
N ASP A 364 13.70 -19.06 -11.20
CA ASP A 364 13.98 -20.49 -11.40
C ASP A 364 12.98 -21.37 -10.63
N ALA A 365 12.59 -20.96 -9.43
CA ALA A 365 11.58 -21.63 -8.61
C ALA A 365 10.18 -21.61 -9.24
N LEU A 366 9.82 -20.50 -9.87
CA LEU A 366 8.50 -20.24 -10.45
C LEU A 366 8.62 -19.75 -11.91
N PRO A 367 9.09 -20.60 -12.84
CA PRO A 367 9.48 -20.18 -14.17
C PRO A 367 8.32 -19.68 -15.02
N ASN A 368 7.08 -20.04 -14.69
CA ASN A 368 5.88 -19.67 -15.43
C ASN A 368 4.97 -18.67 -14.69
N ALA A 369 5.38 -18.17 -13.53
CA ALA A 369 4.61 -17.20 -12.77
C ALA A 369 4.62 -15.81 -13.44
N SER A 370 3.52 -15.07 -13.27
CA SER A 370 3.45 -13.65 -13.61
C SER A 370 3.87 -12.80 -12.42
N PHE A 371 4.53 -11.66 -12.69
CA PHE A 371 5.10 -10.80 -11.66
C PHE A 371 4.51 -9.40 -11.74
N ILE A 372 4.07 -8.89 -10.61
CA ILE A 372 3.60 -7.51 -10.44
C ILE A 372 4.31 -6.87 -9.25
N GLY A 373 4.70 -5.61 -9.39
CA GLY A 373 5.33 -4.83 -8.33
C GLY A 373 4.41 -3.76 -7.79
N PHE A 374 4.39 -3.60 -6.47
CA PHE A 374 3.80 -2.45 -5.77
C PHE A 374 4.91 -1.69 -5.06
N THR A 375 4.91 -0.36 -5.16
CA THR A 375 5.95 0.46 -4.51
C THR A 375 5.41 1.82 -4.12
N GLY A 376 5.92 2.36 -2.99
CA GLY A 376 5.65 3.74 -2.55
C GLY A 376 6.68 4.75 -3.04
N THR A 377 7.82 4.29 -3.56
CA THR A 377 8.91 5.15 -4.04
C THR A 377 9.04 5.09 -5.55
N PRO A 378 9.37 6.24 -6.19
CA PRO A 378 9.60 6.25 -7.63
C PRO A 378 10.81 5.36 -7.97
N ILE A 379 10.67 4.64 -9.06
CA ILE A 379 11.78 3.91 -9.65
C ILE A 379 12.54 4.92 -10.49
N GLU A 380 13.78 5.21 -10.14
CA GLU A 380 14.62 6.13 -10.92
C GLU A 380 14.80 5.63 -12.36
N LYS A 381 14.99 6.56 -13.30
CA LYS A 381 15.21 6.23 -14.73
C LYS A 381 16.40 5.31 -14.95
N THR A 382 17.33 5.28 -14.00
CA THR A 382 18.52 4.42 -13.99
C THR A 382 18.24 2.99 -13.52
N ASP A 383 17.08 2.72 -12.91
CA ASP A 383 16.71 1.38 -12.46
C ASP A 383 16.05 0.57 -13.58
N ALA A 384 16.84 0.27 -14.59
CA ALA A 384 16.45 -0.62 -15.69
C ALA A 384 16.03 -2.02 -15.20
N ASN A 385 16.47 -2.40 -13.99
CA ASN A 385 16.22 -3.74 -13.45
C ASN A 385 14.76 -3.95 -13.04
N THR A 386 14.09 -2.94 -12.46
CA THR A 386 12.69 -3.06 -12.05
C THR A 386 11.77 -3.29 -13.24
N ARG A 387 11.93 -2.50 -14.29
CA ARG A 387 11.16 -2.66 -15.52
C ARG A 387 11.45 -3.97 -16.23
N ALA A 388 12.72 -4.43 -16.18
CA ALA A 388 13.09 -5.73 -16.75
C ALA A 388 12.37 -6.88 -16.04
N VAL A 389 12.13 -6.76 -14.74
CA VAL A 389 11.48 -7.79 -13.92
C VAL A 389 9.97 -7.75 -14.00
N PHE A 390 9.38 -6.58 -13.77
CA PHE A 390 7.92 -6.45 -13.58
C PHE A 390 7.21 -5.91 -14.82
N GLY A 391 7.91 -5.20 -15.71
CA GLY A 391 7.29 -4.48 -16.83
C GLY A 391 7.14 -2.98 -16.58
N GLU A 392 6.34 -2.32 -17.41
CA GLU A 392 6.11 -0.88 -17.34
C GLU A 392 5.15 -0.48 -16.21
N TYR A 393 5.04 0.83 -15.97
CA TYR A 393 4.07 1.34 -15.00
C TYR A 393 2.63 1.12 -15.45
N ILE A 394 1.83 0.51 -14.57
CA ILE A 394 0.39 0.34 -14.72
C ILE A 394 -0.32 1.60 -14.25
N SER A 395 0.10 2.12 -13.10
CA SER A 395 -0.49 3.28 -12.47
C SER A 395 0.57 4.06 -11.69
N ILE A 396 0.44 5.39 -11.72
CA ILE A 396 1.25 6.31 -10.94
C ILE A 396 0.31 7.22 -10.14
N TYR A 397 0.39 7.10 -8.82
CA TYR A 397 -0.26 8.01 -7.89
C TYR A 397 0.82 8.62 -6.99
N ASP A 398 1.42 9.70 -7.47
CA ASP A 398 2.56 10.34 -6.84
C ASP A 398 2.17 11.19 -5.62
N ILE A 399 3.18 11.71 -4.92
CA ILE A 399 2.98 12.53 -3.72
C ILE A 399 2.25 13.84 -4.05
N GLN A 400 2.45 14.41 -5.23
CA GLN A 400 1.80 15.66 -5.63
C GLN A 400 0.28 15.47 -5.78
N ARG A 401 -0.12 14.37 -6.42
CA ARG A 401 -1.55 14.00 -6.52
C ARG A 401 -2.15 13.67 -5.17
N ALA A 402 -1.44 12.88 -4.37
CA ALA A 402 -1.91 12.49 -3.04
C ALA A 402 -2.12 13.70 -2.11
N VAL A 403 -1.27 14.71 -2.19
CA VAL A 403 -1.44 15.98 -1.47
C VAL A 403 -2.62 16.78 -2.03
N ALA A 404 -2.76 16.88 -3.37
CA ALA A 404 -3.87 17.57 -4.00
C ALA A 404 -5.23 16.95 -3.65
N ASP A 405 -5.27 15.63 -3.50
CA ASP A 405 -6.46 14.85 -3.10
C ASP A 405 -6.68 14.82 -1.58
N LYS A 406 -5.78 15.43 -0.81
CA LYS A 406 -5.77 15.36 0.67
C LYS A 406 -5.71 13.91 1.21
N ALA A 407 -5.12 13.02 0.44
CA ALA A 407 -4.83 11.65 0.86
C ALA A 407 -3.58 11.60 1.75
N THR A 408 -2.66 12.54 1.58
CA THR A 408 -1.51 12.77 2.43
C THR A 408 -1.34 14.27 2.69
N VAL A 409 -0.47 14.62 3.64
CA VAL A 409 -0.16 16.01 3.99
C VAL A 409 1.04 16.53 3.21
N PRO A 410 1.13 17.85 2.95
CA PRO A 410 2.32 18.44 2.35
C PRO A 410 3.55 18.22 3.22
N ILE A 411 4.68 17.92 2.58
CA ILE A 411 5.97 17.81 3.26
C ILE A 411 6.72 19.13 3.05
N TYR A 412 7.03 19.81 4.15
CA TYR A 412 7.89 20.99 4.15
C TYR A 412 9.30 20.58 4.51
N TYR A 413 10.23 20.74 3.58
CA TYR A 413 11.62 20.40 3.78
C TYR A 413 12.40 21.61 4.26
N GLU A 414 13.07 21.48 5.42
CA GLU A 414 13.98 22.47 5.97
C GLU A 414 15.36 21.81 6.17
N SER A 415 16.36 22.30 5.45
CA SER A 415 17.74 21.85 5.65
C SER A 415 18.43 22.74 6.68
N ARG A 416 18.83 22.14 7.80
CA ARG A 416 19.60 22.79 8.85
C ARG A 416 20.97 22.17 8.92
N ILE A 417 22.00 22.97 8.63
CA ILE A 417 23.39 22.56 8.76
C ILE A 417 23.86 23.03 10.13
N SER A 418 24.13 22.08 11.04
CA SER A 418 24.90 22.36 12.23
C SER A 418 26.26 22.84 11.77
N LYS A 419 26.53 24.17 11.86
CA LYS A 419 27.84 24.74 11.60
C LYS A 419 28.78 24.22 12.68
N LEU A 420 29.38 23.08 12.41
CA LEU A 420 30.57 22.68 13.12
C LEU A 420 31.66 23.65 12.70
N SER A 421 32.13 24.45 13.63
CA SER A 421 33.51 24.92 13.59
C SER A 421 34.40 23.72 13.89
N LEU A 422 34.48 22.76 12.97
CA LEU A 422 35.61 21.86 12.94
C LEU A 422 36.83 22.78 12.83
N ASN A 423 37.71 22.69 13.82
CA ASN A 423 38.98 23.37 13.78
C ASN A 423 39.55 23.03 12.41
N ALA A 424 39.82 24.04 11.57
CA ALA A 424 40.41 23.82 10.23
C ALA A 424 41.70 23.02 10.27
N ALA A 425 42.30 22.82 11.46
CA ALA A 425 43.45 21.98 11.75
C ALA A 425 43.12 20.47 11.87
N GLU A 426 41.86 20.06 12.02
CA GLU A 426 41.48 18.64 12.15
C GLU A 426 40.96 18.03 10.85
N LEU A 427 40.46 18.83 9.91
CA LEU A 427 40.03 18.40 8.57
C LEU A 427 41.16 17.71 7.77
N PRO A 428 42.42 18.26 7.71
CA PRO A 428 43.51 17.59 7.03
C PRO A 428 43.97 16.28 7.65
N LYS A 429 43.73 16.10 8.97
CA LYS A 429 44.10 14.85 9.66
C LYS A 429 43.13 13.71 9.35
N LEU A 430 41.85 14.02 9.20
CA LEU A 430 40.81 13.04 8.83
C LEU A 430 41.02 12.53 7.40
N ASP A 431 41.39 13.41 6.46
CA ASP A 431 41.65 13.02 5.09
C ASP A 431 42.98 12.25 5.00
N ALA A 432 44.01 12.65 5.76
CA ALA A 432 45.32 11.97 5.78
C ALA A 432 45.25 10.60 6.49
N GLU A 433 44.54 10.48 7.63
CA GLU A 433 44.31 9.19 8.30
C GLU A 433 43.45 8.25 7.42
N PHE A 434 42.52 8.82 6.64
CA PHE A 434 41.69 8.04 5.71
C PHE A 434 42.54 7.54 4.51
N GLU A 435 43.46 8.35 3.97
CA GLU A 435 44.36 7.94 2.92
C GLU A 435 45.40 6.93 3.44
N GLU A 436 45.96 7.13 4.66
CA GLU A 436 46.93 6.23 5.28
C GLU A 436 46.36 4.84 5.60
N ILE A 437 45.08 4.77 6.00
CA ILE A 437 44.37 3.49 6.25
C ILE A 437 43.99 2.79 4.92
N THR A 438 43.92 3.53 3.81
CA THR A 438 43.53 3.01 2.49
C THR A 438 44.69 2.78 1.55
N GLU A 439 45.89 3.33 1.80
CA GLU A 439 47.09 3.13 1.04
C GLU A 439 47.82 1.86 1.48
N GLY A 440 47.59 0.76 0.83
CA GLY A 440 48.41 -0.44 0.95
C GLY A 440 47.73 -1.77 1.16
N GLU A 441 46.44 -1.81 1.34
CA GLU A 441 45.69 -3.06 1.36
C GLU A 441 44.58 -3.06 0.31
N GLU A 442 44.47 -4.16 -0.46
CA GLU A 442 43.30 -4.47 -1.29
C GLU A 442 42.08 -4.75 -0.37
N LEU A 443 41.59 -3.70 0.29
CA LEU A 443 40.36 -3.76 1.05
C LEU A 443 39.21 -4.04 0.10
N THR A 444 38.42 -5.04 0.42
CA THR A 444 37.19 -5.31 -0.32
C THR A 444 36.27 -4.07 -0.29
N LYS A 445 35.44 -3.88 -1.31
CA LYS A 445 34.50 -2.74 -1.39
C LYS A 445 33.64 -2.62 -0.12
N LYS A 446 33.39 -3.73 0.56
CA LYS A 446 32.63 -3.83 1.82
C LYS A 446 33.44 -3.31 3.02
N GLU A 447 34.73 -3.58 3.07
CA GLU A 447 35.62 -3.10 4.14
C GLU A 447 35.87 -1.60 4.01
N LYS A 448 36.09 -1.09 2.80
CA LYS A 448 36.18 0.36 2.50
C LYS A 448 34.90 1.10 2.91
N LEU A 449 33.70 0.52 2.64
CA LEU A 449 32.43 1.08 3.07
C LEU A 449 32.26 1.07 4.60
N LYS A 450 32.71 0.00 5.29
CA LYS A 450 32.68 -0.09 6.76
C LYS A 450 33.57 0.95 7.40
N THR A 451 34.79 1.13 6.89
CA THR A 451 35.74 2.12 7.41
C THR A 451 35.23 3.55 7.21
N LYS A 452 34.69 3.85 6.01
CA LYS A 452 34.06 5.13 5.72
C LYS A 452 32.85 5.42 6.60
N TRP A 453 32.03 4.40 6.87
CA TRP A 453 30.89 4.51 7.77
C TRP A 453 31.31 4.77 9.21
N ALA A 454 32.34 4.06 9.71
CA ALA A 454 32.86 4.23 11.06
C ALA A 454 33.46 5.64 11.27
N ALA A 455 34.20 6.16 10.30
CA ALA A 455 34.74 7.53 10.32
C ALA A 455 33.60 8.58 10.34
N LEU A 456 32.58 8.38 9.52
CA LEU A 456 31.41 9.25 9.48
C LEU A 456 30.61 9.18 10.80
N GLU A 457 30.46 8.00 11.38
CA GLU A 457 29.78 7.81 12.67
C GLU A 457 30.53 8.50 13.81
N ALA A 458 31.86 8.43 13.84
CA ALA A 458 32.68 9.14 14.80
C ALA A 458 32.51 10.66 14.70
N LEU A 459 32.49 11.19 13.47
CA LEU A 459 32.29 12.62 13.20
C LEU A 459 30.87 13.07 13.60
N VAL A 460 29.84 12.31 13.23
CA VAL A 460 28.44 12.62 13.53
C VAL A 460 28.16 12.50 15.04
N GLY A 461 28.78 11.53 15.70
CA GLY A 461 28.65 11.25 17.13
C GLY A 461 29.62 12.01 18.03
N ASP A 462 30.28 13.08 17.54
CA ASP A 462 31.10 13.92 18.41
C ASP A 462 30.24 14.58 19.51
N PRO A 463 30.65 14.51 20.81
CA PRO A 463 29.85 15.01 21.91
C PRO A 463 29.49 16.51 21.81
N LYS A 464 30.41 17.34 21.28
CA LYS A 464 30.16 18.77 21.07
C LYS A 464 29.11 18.99 20.00
N ARG A 465 29.15 18.19 18.94
CA ARG A 465 28.16 18.22 17.88
C ARG A 465 26.79 17.78 18.40
N ILE A 466 26.72 16.69 19.12
CA ILE A 466 25.48 16.17 19.72
C ILE A 466 24.85 17.24 20.62
N ALA A 467 25.66 17.93 21.45
CA ALA A 467 25.16 19.01 22.29
C ALA A 467 24.59 20.18 21.49
N LEU A 468 25.25 20.60 20.39
CA LEU A 468 24.75 21.66 19.51
C LEU A 468 23.46 21.25 18.79
N VAL A 469 23.40 20.01 18.28
CA VAL A 469 22.20 19.47 17.64
C VAL A 469 21.04 19.36 18.63
N ALA A 470 21.31 18.90 19.86
CA ALA A 470 20.30 18.83 20.92
C ALA A 470 19.71 20.20 21.24
N ALA A 471 20.56 21.22 21.39
CA ALA A 471 20.11 22.59 21.67
C ALA A 471 19.24 23.15 20.52
N ASP A 472 19.65 22.94 19.27
CA ASP A 472 18.88 23.39 18.09
C ASP A 472 17.54 22.65 17.99
N LEU A 473 17.52 21.33 18.22
CA LEU A 473 16.29 20.51 18.21
C LEU A 473 15.30 20.97 19.28
N VAL A 474 15.76 21.23 20.51
CA VAL A 474 14.91 21.74 21.60
C VAL A 474 14.28 23.07 21.21
N ALA A 475 15.11 24.05 20.80
CA ALA A 475 14.62 25.37 20.42
C ALA A 475 13.64 25.32 19.22
N HIS A 476 13.92 24.46 18.25
CA HIS A 476 13.05 24.28 17.09
C HIS A 476 11.72 23.62 17.46
N PHE A 477 11.75 22.57 18.28
CA PHE A 477 10.56 21.85 18.70
C PHE A 477 9.65 22.73 19.55
N GLU A 478 10.20 23.43 20.56
CA GLU A 478 9.43 24.33 21.42
C GLU A 478 8.73 25.44 20.62
N LYS A 479 9.46 26.07 19.69
CA LYS A 479 8.88 27.07 18.80
C LYS A 479 7.77 26.53 17.91
N ARG A 480 7.84 25.26 17.51
CA ARG A 480 6.79 24.63 16.71
C ARG A 480 5.55 24.31 17.54
N VAL A 481 5.73 23.82 18.75
CA VAL A 481 4.63 23.47 19.65
C VAL A 481 3.84 24.72 20.09
N GLU A 482 4.48 25.89 20.15
CA GLU A 482 3.78 27.17 20.36
C GLU A 482 2.76 27.48 19.24
N ALA A 483 3.03 27.02 18.03
CA ALA A 483 2.21 27.31 16.85
C ALA A 483 1.22 26.19 16.48
N MET A 484 1.50 24.96 16.89
CA MET A 484 0.71 23.78 16.50
C MET A 484 1.00 22.59 17.41
N ASP A 485 -0.03 21.83 17.74
CA ASP A 485 0.15 20.53 18.38
C ASP A 485 0.82 19.53 17.41
N GLY A 486 1.76 18.76 17.93
CA GLY A 486 2.43 17.77 17.11
C GLY A 486 3.46 16.93 17.86
N LYS A 487 3.83 15.81 17.25
CA LYS A 487 4.90 14.92 17.71
C LYS A 487 6.12 15.09 16.82
N ALA A 488 7.31 14.88 17.38
CA ALA A 488 8.55 14.83 16.61
C ALA A 488 9.13 13.41 16.61
N MET A 489 9.75 13.03 15.50
CA MET A 489 10.53 11.79 15.40
C MET A 489 11.95 12.16 14.96
N ILE A 490 12.94 11.73 15.75
CA ILE A 490 14.35 11.95 15.46
C ILE A 490 14.95 10.63 15.02
N VAL A 491 15.50 10.60 13.81
CA VAL A 491 16.17 9.41 13.28
C VAL A 491 17.68 9.61 13.35
N CYS A 492 18.35 8.73 14.08
CA CYS A 492 19.78 8.77 14.28
C CYS A 492 20.50 7.75 13.40
N MET A 493 21.78 8.04 13.10
CA MET A 493 22.63 7.20 12.26
C MET A 493 22.94 5.85 12.92
N SER A 494 23.07 5.81 14.25
CA SER A 494 23.35 4.59 15.02
C SER A 494 22.64 4.63 16.37
N ARG A 495 22.55 3.42 17.01
CA ARG A 495 21.97 3.25 18.35
C ARG A 495 22.74 4.07 19.39
N ARG A 496 24.09 4.09 19.30
CA ARG A 496 24.96 4.88 20.16
C ARG A 496 24.60 6.36 20.08
N ILE A 497 24.55 6.95 18.89
CA ILE A 497 24.21 8.36 18.70
C ILE A 497 22.79 8.65 19.18
N CYS A 498 21.85 7.70 19.02
CA CYS A 498 20.49 7.86 19.51
C CYS A 498 20.43 8.02 21.02
N VAL A 499 21.14 7.15 21.77
CA VAL A 499 21.19 7.22 23.24
C VAL A 499 21.97 8.47 23.74
N GLU A 500 23.08 8.79 23.10
CA GLU A 500 23.85 10.01 23.44
C GLU A 500 23.03 11.28 23.19
N LEU A 501 22.29 11.36 22.09
CA LEU A 501 21.38 12.48 21.79
C LEU A 501 20.21 12.54 22.78
N TYR A 502 19.62 11.39 23.15
CA TYR A 502 18.60 11.31 24.19
C TYR A 502 19.13 11.91 25.51
N ASN A 503 20.32 11.49 25.95
CA ASN A 503 20.93 12.02 27.18
C ASN A 503 21.18 13.53 27.11
N ALA A 504 21.61 14.03 25.95
CA ALA A 504 21.83 15.47 25.73
C ALA A 504 20.52 16.26 25.76
N LEU A 505 19.43 15.73 25.18
CA LEU A 505 18.10 16.34 25.22
C LEU A 505 17.53 16.37 26.65
N VAL A 506 17.65 15.28 27.39
CA VAL A 506 17.23 15.17 28.80
C VAL A 506 18.05 16.13 29.70
N ALA A 507 19.35 16.31 29.42
CA ALA A 507 20.15 17.29 30.16
C ALA A 507 19.67 18.73 29.96
N LEU A 508 19.10 19.06 28.78
CA LEU A 508 18.52 20.37 28.50
C LEU A 508 17.07 20.50 29.01
N ARG A 509 16.32 19.40 29.05
CA ARG A 509 14.91 19.33 29.48
C ARG A 509 14.68 18.07 30.32
N PRO A 510 15.04 18.09 31.61
CA PRO A 510 14.89 16.92 32.49
C PRO A 510 13.45 16.40 32.58
N GLU A 511 12.47 17.28 32.46
CA GLU A 511 11.04 16.96 32.47
C GLU A 511 10.57 16.12 31.28
N TRP A 512 11.37 16.00 30.23
CA TRP A 512 11.01 15.17 29.07
C TRP A 512 11.35 13.68 29.24
N ALA A 513 12.11 13.33 30.28
CA ALA A 513 12.73 12.01 30.43
C ALA A 513 11.74 10.86 30.56
N GLU A 514 10.58 11.06 31.19
CA GLU A 514 9.69 9.94 31.58
C GLU A 514 8.50 9.77 30.64
N GLU A 515 7.88 10.85 30.20
CA GLU A 515 6.62 10.78 29.43
C GLU A 515 6.71 11.36 28.01
N THR A 516 7.59 12.32 27.79
CA THR A 516 7.63 13.10 26.55
C THR A 516 8.62 12.54 25.53
N LEU A 517 9.81 12.10 25.96
CA LEU A 517 10.89 11.64 25.09
C LEU A 517 11.17 10.15 25.29
N LYS A 518 11.10 9.37 24.21
CA LYS A 518 11.38 7.91 24.23
C LYS A 518 12.38 7.54 23.16
N VAL A 519 13.28 6.61 23.49
CA VAL A 519 14.15 5.93 22.52
C VAL A 519 13.43 4.69 22.01
N VAL A 520 13.42 4.51 20.69
CA VAL A 520 12.92 3.30 20.03
C VAL A 520 14.09 2.65 19.29
N MET A 521 14.55 1.51 19.78
CA MET A 521 15.65 0.77 19.15
C MET A 521 15.54 -0.74 19.42
N THR A 522 16.16 -1.53 18.54
CA THR A 522 16.25 -3.00 18.74
C THR A 522 17.29 -3.32 19.81
N GLY A 523 16.98 -4.32 20.65
CA GLY A 523 17.91 -4.86 21.65
C GLY A 523 18.95 -5.80 21.07
N SER A 524 20.09 -5.93 21.76
CA SER A 524 21.09 -6.97 21.55
C SER A 524 21.47 -7.60 22.89
N ALA A 525 21.83 -8.87 22.89
CA ALA A 525 22.30 -9.58 24.10
C ALA A 525 23.58 -8.97 24.68
N GLU A 526 24.31 -8.19 23.89
CA GLU A 526 25.56 -7.54 24.28
C GLU A 526 25.35 -6.11 24.83
N ASP A 527 24.08 -5.63 24.89
CA ASP A 527 23.77 -4.28 25.35
C ASP A 527 23.99 -4.12 26.84
N GLY A 528 24.76 -3.10 27.23
CA GLY A 528 24.98 -2.73 28.62
C GLY A 528 23.72 -2.15 29.31
N PRO A 529 23.72 -2.01 30.64
CA PRO A 529 22.58 -1.52 31.44
C PRO A 529 22.06 -0.16 30.96
N GLU A 530 22.94 0.69 30.47
CA GLU A 530 22.63 2.03 29.93
C GLU A 530 21.67 1.98 28.72
N TRP A 531 21.77 0.93 27.93
CA TRP A 531 20.95 0.75 26.73
C TRP A 531 19.71 -0.11 27.00
N GLN A 532 19.84 -1.06 27.94
CA GLN A 532 18.72 -1.95 28.28
C GLN A 532 17.49 -1.20 28.79
N LYS A 533 17.66 -0.07 29.47
CA LYS A 533 16.55 0.78 29.93
C LYS A 533 15.70 1.38 28.79
N HIS A 534 16.24 1.38 27.57
CA HIS A 534 15.57 1.93 26.38
C HIS A 534 15.00 0.84 25.44
N ILE A 535 15.16 -0.43 25.81
CA ILE A 535 14.67 -1.58 25.05
C ILE A 535 13.38 -2.02 25.74
N GLY A 536 12.23 -1.72 25.08
CA GLY A 536 10.91 -2.06 25.58
C GLY A 536 10.27 -3.19 24.80
#